data_67c1eec01a2dbcf215908dccb706cac5
#
_entry.id   67c1eec01a2dbcf215908dccb706cac5
#
_cell.length_a   1.000
_cell.length_b   1.000
_cell.length_c   1.000
_cell.angle_alpha   90.00
_cell.angle_beta   90.00
_cell.angle_gamma   90.00
#
_symmetry.space_group_name_H-M   'P 1'
#
loop_
_entity.id
_entity.type
_entity.pdbx_description
1 polymer ?
#
loop_
_entity_poly.entity_id
_entity_poly.type
_entity_poly.pdbx_seq_one_letter_code
_entity_poly.pdbx_strand_id
1 'polypeptide(L)'
;MGVAKIDGRTLDHKALEHMRKLAVKRVIEDGEAPSEVMRSLGLCRTAIYPWLRKYEASGMEALVEKIASGPESLFNEKQRQQVRKWILGKDPRQYGFDYGLWSRRIVQALIKERMDIECGLTAVGRLLASLNITPQKPLRRAYERDPEAVALWERETYPKLRKRAKRLGASIFFSDEAGFQSDPVLGRTYGLKGQTPVVRTSGQRQSLNVISAVNARGEFWAVTYTGKLNAESFVPFLQNFMATQTQKVFLVVDGHPAHKANSVKRYIQSLKGRLEIHFLPPYAPDLNPDEFVWSHMKNNGVSKKPLKTNESLQSRIDRNLNNIRDNPKLVKSFFQANSVVYAKD
;
A
#
# COMPACT_ATOMS: atom_id res chain seq x y z
N MET A 1 23.53 51.40 -2.51
CA MET A 1 22.64 50.31 -2.05
C MET A 1 23.48 49.30 -1.28
N GLY A 2 23.22 49.08 0.02
CA GLY A 2 23.99 48.11 0.81
C GLY A 2 23.57 46.67 0.47
N VAL A 3 24.54 45.82 0.21
CA VAL A 3 24.30 44.38 -0.01
C VAL A 3 23.73 43.79 1.31
N ALA A 4 22.66 43.07 1.20
CA ALA A 4 22.04 42.40 2.37
C ALA A 4 23.05 41.42 3.00
N LYS A 5 23.19 41.43 4.34
CA LYS A 5 24.07 40.47 5.04
C LYS A 5 23.49 39.08 4.94
N ILE A 6 24.30 38.15 4.47
CA ILE A 6 23.98 36.72 4.39
C ILE A 6 24.59 36.02 5.59
N ASP A 7 23.80 35.22 6.31
CA ASP A 7 24.36 34.29 7.31
C ASP A 7 24.93 33.08 6.58
N GLY A 8 26.25 32.98 6.50
CA GLY A 8 26.95 31.87 5.82
C GLY A 8 26.59 30.48 6.33
N ARG A 9 25.99 30.38 7.55
CA ARG A 9 25.51 29.11 8.13
C ARG A 9 24.23 28.59 7.47
N THR A 10 23.51 29.46 6.75
CA THR A 10 22.28 29.09 6.03
C THR A 10 22.55 28.68 4.58
N LEU A 11 23.77 28.86 4.12
CA LEU A 11 24.16 28.47 2.75
C LEU A 11 24.43 26.98 2.64
N ASP A 12 24.10 26.40 1.50
CA ASP A 12 24.52 25.06 1.14
C ASP A 12 26.06 24.93 1.16
N HIS A 13 26.56 23.79 1.59
CA HIS A 13 28.00 23.51 1.72
C HIS A 13 28.78 23.79 0.44
N LYS A 14 28.25 23.41 -0.72
CA LYS A 14 28.88 23.68 -2.02
C LYS A 14 28.92 25.16 -2.36
N ALA A 15 27.83 25.87 -2.07
CA ALA A 15 27.76 27.33 -2.29
C ALA A 15 28.75 28.05 -1.38
N LEU A 16 28.87 27.65 -0.11
CA LEU A 16 29.84 28.24 0.81
C LEU A 16 31.30 27.90 0.40
N GLU A 17 31.57 26.70 -0.08
CA GLU A 17 32.88 26.33 -0.64
C GLU A 17 33.24 27.23 -1.86
N HIS A 18 32.29 27.40 -2.79
CA HIS A 18 32.49 28.26 -3.93
C HIS A 18 32.76 29.70 -3.53
N MET A 19 31.98 30.28 -2.62
CA MET A 19 32.20 31.62 -2.10
C MET A 19 33.54 31.77 -1.38
N ARG A 20 33.99 30.76 -0.66
CA ARG A 20 35.28 30.70 0.05
C ARG A 20 36.42 30.74 -0.95
N LYS A 21 36.39 29.92 -1.98
CA LYS A 21 37.38 29.88 -3.04
C LYS A 21 37.44 31.20 -3.84
N LEU A 22 36.26 31.73 -4.19
CA LEU A 22 36.14 33.01 -4.88
C LEU A 22 36.68 34.18 -4.06
N ALA A 23 36.36 34.23 -2.76
CA ALA A 23 36.85 35.30 -1.90
C ALA A 23 38.37 35.28 -1.76
N VAL A 24 38.96 34.09 -1.56
CA VAL A 24 40.43 33.94 -1.46
C VAL A 24 41.09 34.29 -2.76
N LYS A 25 40.54 33.88 -3.93
CA LYS A 25 41.07 34.22 -5.24
C LYS A 25 41.14 35.73 -5.47
N ARG A 26 40.04 36.44 -5.19
CA ARG A 26 39.96 37.89 -5.34
C ARG A 26 40.99 38.65 -4.46
N VAL A 27 41.26 38.17 -3.27
CA VAL A 27 42.27 38.76 -2.38
C VAL A 27 43.67 38.48 -2.86
N ILE A 28 43.97 37.24 -3.27
CA ILE A 28 45.34 36.82 -3.60
C ILE A 28 45.73 37.17 -5.05
N GLU A 29 44.84 36.92 -6.03
CA GLU A 29 45.14 37.12 -7.44
C GLU A 29 44.80 38.55 -7.90
N ASP A 30 43.64 39.10 -7.48
CA ASP A 30 43.17 40.41 -7.91
C ASP A 30 43.59 41.53 -6.98
N GLY A 31 44.24 41.22 -5.84
CA GLY A 31 44.78 42.21 -4.86
C GLY A 31 43.72 43.03 -4.12
N GLU A 32 42.44 42.56 -4.11
CA GLU A 32 41.35 43.28 -3.46
C GLU A 32 41.46 43.24 -1.93
N ALA A 33 41.06 44.35 -1.27
CA ALA A 33 41.06 44.37 0.18
C ALA A 33 40.10 43.35 0.78
N PRO A 34 40.52 42.49 1.76
CA PRO A 34 39.70 41.45 2.32
C PRO A 34 38.32 41.91 2.84
N SER A 35 38.28 43.10 3.40
CA SER A 35 37.06 43.72 3.92
C SER A 35 36.05 44.09 2.84
N GLU A 36 36.52 44.48 1.65
CA GLU A 36 35.70 44.83 0.49
C GLU A 36 35.13 43.62 -0.20
N VAL A 37 35.97 42.57 -0.34
CA VAL A 37 35.52 41.29 -0.88
C VAL A 37 34.39 40.70 -0.03
N MET A 38 34.58 40.67 1.28
CA MET A 38 33.56 40.11 2.17
C MET A 38 32.27 40.96 2.18
N ARG A 39 32.40 42.27 2.09
CA ARG A 39 31.24 43.17 1.96
C ARG A 39 30.46 42.91 0.68
N SER A 40 31.17 42.76 -0.44
CA SER A 40 30.54 42.47 -1.77
C SER A 40 29.83 41.14 -1.80
N LEU A 41 30.30 40.14 -1.05
CA LEU A 41 29.68 38.83 -0.91
C LEU A 41 28.59 38.76 0.17
N GLY A 42 28.36 39.88 0.89
CA GLY A 42 27.36 39.90 1.98
C GLY A 42 27.75 39.08 3.20
N LEU A 43 29.00 38.64 3.35
CA LEU A 43 29.47 37.77 4.41
C LEU A 43 30.15 38.57 5.56
N CYS A 44 30.32 37.91 6.71
CA CYS A 44 31.00 38.52 7.85
C CYS A 44 32.46 38.83 7.52
N ARG A 45 32.86 40.08 7.80
CA ARG A 45 34.21 40.61 7.54
C ARG A 45 35.37 39.74 8.04
N THR A 46 35.17 39.07 9.19
CA THR A 46 36.22 38.28 9.80
C THR A 46 36.33 36.85 9.26
N ALA A 47 35.35 36.37 8.49
CA ALA A 47 35.33 34.98 8.02
C ALA A 47 36.43 34.68 6.98
N ILE A 48 36.97 35.68 6.34
CA ILE A 48 38.01 35.49 5.29
C ILE A 48 39.38 35.11 5.89
N TYR A 49 39.76 35.63 7.07
CA TYR A 49 41.07 35.41 7.62
C TYR A 49 41.40 33.95 7.90
N PRO A 50 40.52 33.15 8.46
CA PRO A 50 40.74 31.69 8.56
C PRO A 50 40.89 31.01 7.21
N TRP A 51 40.24 31.54 6.15
CA TRP A 51 40.34 30.98 4.78
C TRP A 51 41.69 31.31 4.15
N LEU A 52 42.16 32.54 4.32
CA LEU A 52 43.50 32.94 3.85
C LEU A 52 44.60 32.11 4.53
N ARG A 53 44.53 31.92 5.86
CA ARG A 53 45.47 31.07 6.57
C ARG A 53 45.49 29.62 6.08
N LYS A 54 44.30 29.06 5.76
CA LYS A 54 44.20 27.71 5.17
C LYS A 54 44.80 27.65 3.80
N TYR A 55 44.59 28.70 2.97
CA TYR A 55 45.18 28.81 1.66
C TYR A 55 46.69 28.92 1.71
N GLU A 56 47.25 29.76 2.58
CA GLU A 56 48.68 29.91 2.79
C GLU A 56 49.36 28.61 3.23
N ALA A 57 48.66 27.81 4.06
CA ALA A 57 49.20 26.55 4.56
C ALA A 57 49.17 25.41 3.53
N SER A 58 48.17 25.31 2.66
CA SER A 58 47.95 24.14 1.79
C SER A 58 47.22 24.42 0.49
N GLY A 59 47.19 25.69 0.02
CA GLY A 59 46.60 26.09 -1.25
C GLY A 59 45.07 25.97 -1.31
N MET A 60 44.55 26.03 -2.55
CA MET A 60 43.08 25.97 -2.81
C MET A 60 42.42 24.69 -2.35
N GLU A 61 43.15 23.58 -2.29
CA GLU A 61 42.65 22.27 -1.80
C GLU A 61 42.22 22.32 -0.30
N ALA A 62 42.86 23.17 0.49
CA ALA A 62 42.54 23.35 1.89
C ALA A 62 41.17 24.06 2.13
N LEU A 63 40.63 24.68 1.08
CA LEU A 63 39.34 25.39 1.12
C LEU A 63 38.15 24.49 0.77
N VAL A 64 38.41 23.26 0.34
CA VAL A 64 37.38 22.27 0.10
C VAL A 64 36.64 21.93 1.40
N GLU A 65 35.32 21.83 1.33
CA GLU A 65 34.50 21.50 2.48
C GLU A 65 34.80 20.07 2.97
N LYS A 66 35.21 19.96 4.21
CA LYS A 66 35.33 18.66 4.88
C LYS A 66 34.01 18.38 5.59
N ILE A 67 33.17 17.56 4.97
CA ILE A 67 31.98 17.04 5.65
C ILE A 67 32.47 16.19 6.82
N ALA A 68 32.14 16.60 8.05
CA ALA A 68 32.46 15.80 9.23
C ALA A 68 31.82 14.43 9.09
N SER A 69 32.63 13.38 9.20
CA SER A 69 32.09 12.03 9.34
C SER A 69 31.26 12.03 10.61
N GLY A 70 29.97 11.65 10.47
CA GLY A 70 29.11 11.45 11.64
C GLY A 70 29.73 10.43 12.63
N PRO A 71 29.14 10.24 13.80
CA PRO A 71 29.60 9.24 14.76
C PRO A 71 29.67 7.86 14.09
N GLU A 72 30.63 7.06 14.47
CA GLU A 72 30.79 5.70 13.95
C GLU A 72 29.52 4.89 14.10
N SER A 73 29.24 4.08 13.11
CA SER A 73 28.05 3.22 13.12
C SER A 73 28.15 2.19 14.25
N LEU A 74 27.11 2.09 15.06
CA LEU A 74 27.03 1.08 16.13
C LEU A 74 27.14 -0.35 15.58
N PHE A 75 26.86 -0.57 14.31
CA PHE A 75 26.85 -1.86 13.63
C PHE A 75 27.85 -1.86 12.48
N ASN A 76 28.73 -2.85 12.44
CA ASN A 76 29.56 -3.10 11.28
C ASN A 76 28.76 -3.76 10.14
N GLU A 77 29.33 -3.83 8.95
CA GLU A 77 28.60 -4.34 7.78
C GLU A 77 28.18 -5.82 7.92
N LYS A 78 29.00 -6.66 8.52
CA LYS A 78 28.66 -8.08 8.79
C LYS A 78 27.43 -8.20 9.69
N GLN A 79 27.38 -7.40 10.76
CA GLN A 79 26.26 -7.37 11.71
C GLN A 79 24.98 -6.87 11.04
N ARG A 80 25.08 -5.84 10.20
CA ARG A 80 23.95 -5.30 9.43
C ARG A 80 23.35 -6.36 8.50
N GLN A 81 24.19 -7.06 7.74
CA GLN A 81 23.74 -8.13 6.85
C GLN A 81 23.14 -9.31 7.63
N GLN A 82 23.68 -9.61 8.80
CA GLN A 82 23.12 -10.65 9.66
C GLN A 82 21.71 -10.29 10.17
N VAL A 83 21.49 -9.05 10.62
CA VAL A 83 20.16 -8.57 11.01
C VAL A 83 19.19 -8.64 9.82
N ARG A 84 19.63 -8.22 8.62
CA ARG A 84 18.85 -8.34 7.40
C ARG A 84 18.45 -9.79 7.12
N LYS A 85 19.38 -10.73 7.24
CA LYS A 85 19.14 -12.16 7.04
C LYS A 85 18.11 -12.72 8.05
N TRP A 86 18.17 -12.30 9.30
CA TRP A 86 17.20 -12.71 10.31
C TRP A 86 15.79 -12.28 9.95
N ILE A 87 15.61 -11.01 9.60
CA ILE A 87 14.27 -10.43 9.38
C ILE A 87 13.62 -10.90 8.08
N LEU A 88 14.40 -11.04 7.01
CA LEU A 88 13.88 -11.44 5.69
C LEU A 88 13.79 -12.95 5.50
N GLY A 89 14.58 -13.73 6.24
CA GLY A 89 14.68 -15.19 6.06
C GLY A 89 13.75 -15.99 6.94
N LYS A 90 13.35 -15.47 8.08
CA LYS A 90 12.61 -16.23 9.10
C LYS A 90 11.66 -15.33 9.90
N ASP A 91 10.67 -15.92 10.53
CA ASP A 91 9.81 -15.20 11.48
C ASP A 91 10.39 -15.25 12.92
N PRO A 92 9.94 -14.38 13.85
CA PRO A 92 10.46 -14.32 15.21
C PRO A 92 10.37 -15.64 16.00
N ARG A 93 9.38 -16.49 15.74
CA ARG A 93 9.19 -17.77 16.45
C ARG A 93 10.36 -18.72 16.27
N GLN A 94 11.05 -18.64 15.15
CA GLN A 94 12.24 -19.46 14.85
C GLN A 94 13.48 -19.01 15.64
N TYR A 95 13.37 -17.87 16.36
CA TYR A 95 14.38 -17.36 17.26
C TYR A 95 13.93 -17.41 18.74
N GLY A 96 12.85 -18.15 19.05
CA GLY A 96 12.36 -18.32 20.41
C GLY A 96 11.39 -17.24 20.91
N PHE A 97 10.94 -16.34 20.05
CA PHE A 97 9.94 -15.33 20.42
C PHE A 97 8.52 -15.84 20.15
N ASP A 98 7.60 -15.55 21.06
CA ASP A 98 6.19 -16.00 20.97
C ASP A 98 5.33 -15.10 20.05
N TYR A 99 5.93 -14.51 19.02
CA TYR A 99 5.30 -13.57 18.08
C TYR A 99 5.57 -13.95 16.63
N GLY A 100 4.55 -13.89 15.78
CA GLY A 100 4.67 -14.15 14.35
C GLY A 100 5.13 -12.95 13.51
N LEU A 101 5.25 -11.76 14.11
CA LEU A 101 5.57 -10.53 13.39
C LEU A 101 6.76 -9.81 14.03
N TRP A 102 7.68 -9.35 13.21
CA TRP A 102 8.81 -8.54 13.65
C TRP A 102 8.34 -7.18 14.19
N SER A 103 8.84 -6.81 15.35
CA SER A 103 8.74 -5.47 15.91
C SER A 103 10.14 -4.95 16.24
N ARG A 104 10.31 -3.63 16.38
CA ARG A 104 11.61 -3.06 16.78
C ARG A 104 12.08 -3.62 18.11
N ARG A 105 11.17 -3.93 19.05
CA ARG A 105 11.51 -4.52 20.35
C ARG A 105 12.08 -5.93 20.22
N ILE A 106 11.46 -6.76 19.35
CA ILE A 106 11.95 -8.12 19.09
C ILE A 106 13.32 -8.08 18.40
N VAL A 107 13.50 -7.18 17.41
CA VAL A 107 14.80 -7.00 16.76
C VAL A 107 15.86 -6.53 17.75
N GLN A 108 15.54 -5.60 18.65
CA GLN A 108 16.42 -5.13 19.71
C GLN A 108 16.84 -6.27 20.64
N ALA A 109 15.88 -7.08 21.10
CA ALA A 109 16.14 -8.22 21.98
C ALA A 109 17.04 -9.25 21.29
N LEU A 110 16.77 -9.56 20.02
CA LEU A 110 17.58 -10.51 19.24
C LEU A 110 19.02 -9.99 19.01
N ILE A 111 19.19 -8.69 18.75
CA ILE A 111 20.51 -8.07 18.61
C ILE A 111 21.28 -8.20 19.92
N LYS A 112 20.65 -7.89 21.07
CA LYS A 112 21.28 -8.04 22.39
C LYS A 112 21.65 -9.49 22.64
N GLU A 113 20.75 -10.43 22.40
CA GLU A 113 20.97 -11.87 22.65
C GLU A 113 22.09 -12.46 21.77
N ARG A 114 22.12 -12.11 20.49
CA ARG A 114 22.99 -12.78 19.50
C ARG A 114 24.28 -12.04 19.20
N MET A 115 24.35 -10.74 19.49
CA MET A 115 25.51 -9.90 19.18
C MET A 115 26.09 -9.20 20.40
N ASP A 116 25.43 -9.29 21.57
CA ASP A 116 25.78 -8.57 22.81
C ASP A 116 25.87 -7.03 22.60
N ILE A 117 25.03 -6.49 21.73
CA ILE A 117 24.98 -5.06 21.44
C ILE A 117 23.72 -4.44 22.08
N GLU A 118 23.95 -3.51 23.01
CA GLU A 118 22.87 -2.71 23.57
C GLU A 118 22.60 -1.48 22.71
N CYS A 119 21.37 -1.36 22.25
CA CYS A 119 20.93 -0.25 21.40
C CYS A 119 19.51 0.17 21.70
N GLY A 120 19.20 1.44 21.52
CA GLY A 120 17.83 1.96 21.66
C GLY A 120 16.94 1.64 20.45
N LEU A 121 15.61 1.70 20.63
CA LEU A 121 14.62 1.46 19.56
C LEU A 121 14.81 2.41 18.37
N THR A 122 15.32 3.62 18.60
CA THR A 122 15.64 4.59 17.54
C THR A 122 16.81 4.10 16.69
N ALA A 123 17.85 3.55 17.32
CA ALA A 123 19.00 2.99 16.61
C ALA A 123 18.59 1.77 15.77
N VAL A 124 17.74 0.89 16.32
CA VAL A 124 17.13 -0.22 15.57
C VAL A 124 16.33 0.33 14.37
N GLY A 125 15.53 1.37 14.56
CA GLY A 125 14.76 1.99 13.48
C GLY A 125 15.66 2.54 12.36
N ARG A 126 16.76 3.22 12.71
CA ARG A 126 17.76 3.72 11.74
C ARG A 126 18.47 2.57 11.03
N LEU A 127 18.84 1.52 11.74
CA LEU A 127 19.44 0.31 11.17
C LEU A 127 18.51 -0.31 10.13
N LEU A 128 17.24 -0.56 10.47
CA LEU A 128 16.25 -1.13 9.54
C LEU A 128 16.06 -0.26 8.29
N ALA A 129 15.93 1.05 8.47
CA ALA A 129 15.81 2.00 7.36
C ALA A 129 17.04 1.96 6.44
N SER A 130 18.26 1.90 7.00
CA SER A 130 19.49 1.80 6.22
C SER A 130 19.64 0.47 5.45
N LEU A 131 18.90 -0.57 5.86
CA LEU A 131 18.81 -1.86 5.17
C LEU A 131 17.62 -1.93 4.19
N ASN A 132 16.94 -0.82 3.94
CA ASN A 132 15.69 -0.73 3.14
C ASN A 132 14.56 -1.62 3.70
N ILE A 133 14.52 -1.82 5.01
CA ILE A 133 13.48 -2.58 5.70
C ILE A 133 12.51 -1.58 6.35
N THR A 134 11.26 -1.56 5.86
CA THR A 134 10.21 -0.67 6.34
C THR A 134 9.03 -1.46 6.93
N PRO A 135 8.25 -0.88 7.84
CA PRO A 135 7.03 -1.53 8.32
C PRO A 135 6.06 -1.80 7.16
N GLN A 136 5.66 -3.06 7.02
CA GLN A 136 4.71 -3.49 6.01
C GLN A 136 3.48 -4.11 6.69
N LYS A 137 2.29 -3.93 6.09
CA LYS A 137 1.11 -4.68 6.49
C LYS A 137 1.22 -6.08 5.88
N PRO A 138 1.32 -7.16 6.68
CA PRO A 138 1.47 -8.49 6.14
C PRO A 138 0.22 -8.92 5.37
N LEU A 139 0.42 -9.59 4.25
CA LEU A 139 -0.64 -10.29 3.55
C LEU A 139 -0.95 -11.59 4.30
N ARG A 140 -2.23 -11.81 4.58
CA ARG A 140 -2.69 -13.10 5.11
C ARG A 140 -2.84 -14.07 3.95
N ARG A 141 -2.14 -15.20 4.03
CA ARG A 141 -2.32 -16.31 3.10
C ARG A 141 -2.69 -17.55 3.91
N ALA A 142 -3.68 -18.29 3.46
CA ALA A 142 -4.03 -19.56 4.07
C ALA A 142 -2.88 -20.57 3.86
N TYR A 143 -2.66 -21.42 4.84
CA TYR A 143 -1.68 -22.53 4.71
C TYR A 143 -2.10 -23.51 3.62
N GLU A 144 -3.39 -23.63 3.39
CA GLU A 144 -4.02 -24.53 2.41
C GLU A 144 -3.96 -23.98 0.97
N ARG A 145 -3.41 -22.78 0.77
CA ARG A 145 -3.23 -22.21 -0.57
C ARG A 145 -2.21 -23.03 -1.35
N ASP A 146 -2.61 -23.50 -2.52
CA ASP A 146 -1.77 -24.23 -3.46
C ASP A 146 -1.14 -23.26 -4.49
N PRO A 147 0.18 -23.00 -4.42
CA PRO A 147 0.86 -22.13 -5.39
C PRO A 147 0.87 -22.68 -6.80
N GLU A 148 0.87 -24.01 -6.96
CA GLU A 148 0.88 -24.65 -8.29
C GLU A 148 -0.48 -24.50 -8.96
N ALA A 149 -1.57 -24.69 -8.21
CA ALA A 149 -2.92 -24.45 -8.71
C ALA A 149 -3.12 -22.99 -9.12
N VAL A 150 -2.56 -22.02 -8.37
CA VAL A 150 -2.58 -20.58 -8.72
C VAL A 150 -1.80 -20.36 -10.02
N ALA A 151 -0.59 -20.87 -10.13
CA ALA A 151 0.23 -20.72 -11.33
C ALA A 151 -0.42 -21.36 -12.56
N LEU A 152 -1.06 -22.52 -12.40
CA LEU A 152 -1.81 -23.21 -13.46
C LEU A 152 -3.03 -22.38 -13.90
N TRP A 153 -3.74 -21.78 -12.95
CA TRP A 153 -4.86 -20.89 -13.26
C TRP A 153 -4.41 -19.72 -14.14
N GLU A 154 -3.38 -19.01 -13.74
CA GLU A 154 -2.90 -17.82 -14.45
C GLU A 154 -2.30 -18.14 -15.82
N ARG A 155 -1.51 -19.21 -15.92
CA ARG A 155 -0.77 -19.55 -17.15
C ARG A 155 -1.60 -20.32 -18.18
N GLU A 156 -2.55 -21.14 -17.73
CA GLU A 156 -3.27 -22.04 -18.61
C GLU A 156 -4.79 -21.91 -18.51
N THR A 157 -5.36 -22.07 -17.30
CA THR A 157 -6.81 -22.24 -17.16
C THR A 157 -7.56 -20.98 -17.59
N TYR A 158 -7.18 -19.84 -17.05
CA TYR A 158 -7.82 -18.58 -17.41
C TYR A 158 -7.57 -18.15 -18.86
N PRO A 159 -6.35 -18.22 -19.41
CA PRO A 159 -6.14 -17.97 -20.84
C PRO A 159 -6.96 -18.87 -21.78
N LYS A 160 -7.11 -20.17 -21.45
CA LYS A 160 -8.00 -21.08 -22.20
C LYS A 160 -9.46 -20.64 -22.10
N LEU A 161 -9.90 -20.26 -20.89
CA LEU A 161 -11.22 -19.74 -20.63
C LEU A 161 -11.48 -18.45 -21.45
N ARG A 162 -10.56 -17.49 -21.45
CA ARG A 162 -10.65 -16.25 -22.20
C ARG A 162 -10.72 -16.48 -23.71
N LYS A 163 -9.90 -17.37 -24.25
CA LYS A 163 -9.96 -17.75 -25.68
C LYS A 163 -11.32 -18.37 -26.04
N ARG A 164 -11.84 -19.23 -25.15
CA ARG A 164 -13.17 -19.85 -25.33
C ARG A 164 -14.29 -18.83 -25.25
N ALA A 165 -14.24 -17.91 -24.28
CA ALA A 165 -15.21 -16.82 -24.15
C ALA A 165 -15.25 -15.94 -25.42
N LYS A 166 -14.08 -15.53 -25.93
CA LYS A 166 -13.98 -14.75 -27.17
C LYS A 166 -14.60 -15.49 -28.35
N ARG A 167 -14.33 -16.79 -28.51
CA ARG A 167 -14.89 -17.62 -29.60
C ARG A 167 -16.42 -17.73 -29.52
N LEU A 168 -16.99 -17.76 -28.32
CA LEU A 168 -18.42 -17.92 -28.07
C LEU A 168 -19.18 -16.60 -27.89
N GLY A 169 -18.52 -15.46 -28.02
CA GLY A 169 -19.11 -14.15 -27.73
C GLY A 169 -19.57 -14.00 -26.28
N ALA A 170 -18.93 -14.72 -25.34
CA ALA A 170 -19.28 -14.70 -23.93
C ALA A 170 -18.55 -13.59 -23.17
N SER A 171 -19.23 -13.02 -22.19
CA SER A 171 -18.61 -12.10 -21.22
C SER A 171 -18.12 -12.87 -20.00
N ILE A 172 -16.91 -12.57 -19.52
CA ILE A 172 -16.38 -13.14 -18.28
C ILE A 172 -16.64 -12.17 -17.15
N PHE A 173 -17.35 -12.61 -16.12
CA PHE A 173 -17.56 -11.88 -14.89
C PHE A 173 -16.91 -12.62 -13.72
N PHE A 174 -16.39 -11.86 -12.79
CA PHE A 174 -15.96 -12.33 -11.47
C PHE A 174 -17.02 -11.93 -10.46
N SER A 175 -17.34 -12.83 -9.54
CA SER A 175 -18.37 -12.60 -8.53
C SER A 175 -17.85 -12.99 -7.14
N ASP A 176 -18.28 -12.23 -6.16
CA ASP A 176 -17.92 -12.41 -4.76
C ASP A 176 -19.00 -11.81 -3.86
N GLU A 177 -18.93 -12.10 -2.56
CA GLU A 177 -19.81 -11.52 -1.57
C GLU A 177 -19.05 -10.80 -0.46
N ALA A 178 -19.68 -9.78 0.11
CA ALA A 178 -19.15 -9.07 1.27
C ALA A 178 -20.24 -8.67 2.26
N GLY A 179 -19.94 -8.83 3.54
CA GLY A 179 -20.73 -8.31 4.64
C GLY A 179 -20.31 -6.88 5.01
N PHE A 180 -21.32 -6.06 5.29
CA PHE A 180 -21.16 -4.69 5.78
C PHE A 180 -21.91 -4.52 7.09
N GLN A 181 -21.34 -3.71 7.99
CA GLN A 181 -21.92 -3.38 9.28
C GLN A 181 -21.97 -1.86 9.45
N SER A 182 -22.96 -1.35 10.19
CA SER A 182 -23.14 0.08 10.43
C SER A 182 -22.09 0.69 11.38
N ASP A 183 -21.30 -0.12 12.06
CA ASP A 183 -20.51 0.27 13.24
C ASP A 183 -18.99 0.42 13.07
N PRO A 184 -18.33 0.26 11.94
CA PRO A 184 -16.90 0.37 11.95
C PRO A 184 -16.44 1.80 11.68
N VAL A 185 -16.18 2.56 12.75
CA VAL A 185 -15.25 3.70 12.65
C VAL A 185 -13.83 3.13 12.63
N LEU A 186 -13.37 2.73 11.45
CA LEU A 186 -12.02 2.20 11.26
C LEU A 186 -11.06 3.35 10.94
N GLY A 187 -9.99 3.47 11.72
CA GLY A 187 -8.93 4.42 11.45
C GLY A 187 -8.44 5.15 12.70
N ARG A 188 -7.54 6.09 12.48
CA ARG A 188 -7.04 7.01 13.50
C ARG A 188 -7.47 8.43 13.13
N THR A 189 -7.74 9.25 14.14
CA THR A 189 -7.99 10.68 13.97
C THR A 189 -7.08 11.47 14.87
N TYR A 190 -7.01 12.78 14.66
CA TYR A 190 -6.21 13.68 15.48
C TYR A 190 -7.01 14.16 16.70
N GLY A 191 -6.34 14.30 17.82
CA GLY A 191 -6.85 14.83 19.07
C GLY A 191 -5.72 15.36 19.93
N LEU A 192 -6.04 16.04 21.02
CA LEU A 192 -5.03 16.48 21.99
C LEU A 192 -4.34 15.25 22.62
N LYS A 193 -3.05 15.39 22.89
CA LYS A 193 -2.28 14.31 23.53
C LYS A 193 -2.92 13.95 24.89
N GLY A 194 -3.21 12.68 25.07
CA GLY A 194 -3.85 12.17 26.29
C GLY A 194 -5.38 12.26 26.31
N GLN A 195 -6.01 12.85 25.28
CA GLN A 195 -7.47 12.90 25.16
C GLN A 195 -7.92 12.06 23.97
N THR A 196 -8.65 10.99 24.25
CA THR A 196 -9.19 10.12 23.18
C THR A 196 -10.37 10.81 22.51
N PRO A 197 -10.30 11.07 21.18
CA PRO A 197 -11.43 11.63 20.46
C PRO A 197 -12.63 10.68 20.46
N VAL A 198 -13.82 11.24 20.64
CA VAL A 198 -15.10 10.52 20.63
C VAL A 198 -15.81 10.78 19.31
N VAL A 199 -16.11 9.70 18.58
CA VAL A 199 -16.97 9.74 17.39
C VAL A 199 -18.34 9.22 17.77
N ARG A 200 -19.38 10.06 17.62
CA ARG A 200 -20.76 9.64 17.87
C ARG A 200 -21.23 8.76 16.71
N THR A 201 -21.73 7.57 17.02
CA THR A 201 -22.28 6.62 16.07
C THR A 201 -23.68 6.19 16.51
N SER A 202 -24.48 5.65 15.60
CA SER A 202 -25.76 5.03 15.97
C SER A 202 -25.49 3.79 16.82
N GLY A 203 -26.25 3.63 17.92
CA GLY A 203 -26.23 2.42 18.75
C GLY A 203 -26.90 1.20 18.08
N GLN A 204 -27.58 1.40 16.97
CA GLN A 204 -28.23 0.31 16.21
C GLN A 204 -27.22 -0.39 15.31
N ARG A 205 -26.96 -1.65 15.60
CA ARG A 205 -26.11 -2.50 14.75
C ARG A 205 -26.94 -3.04 13.57
N GLN A 206 -26.72 -2.47 12.40
CA GLN A 206 -27.27 -3.00 11.16
C GLN A 206 -26.19 -3.81 10.44
N SER A 207 -26.57 -4.94 9.85
CA SER A 207 -25.70 -5.72 8.96
C SER A 207 -26.43 -6.00 7.66
N LEU A 208 -25.69 -5.94 6.56
CA LEU A 208 -26.20 -6.17 5.22
C LEU A 208 -25.12 -6.84 4.39
N ASN A 209 -25.52 -7.80 3.58
CA ASN A 209 -24.63 -8.47 2.65
C ASN A 209 -24.88 -8.02 1.23
N VAL A 210 -23.86 -8.06 0.41
CA VAL A 210 -23.88 -7.72 -1.01
C VAL A 210 -23.24 -8.84 -1.79
N ILE A 211 -23.85 -9.25 -2.89
CA ILE A 211 -23.21 -10.06 -3.94
C ILE A 211 -23.02 -9.17 -5.14
N SER A 212 -21.84 -9.21 -5.77
CA SER A 212 -21.58 -8.48 -7.01
C SER A 212 -21.03 -9.36 -8.12
N ALA A 213 -21.06 -8.81 -9.31
CA ALA A 213 -20.38 -9.35 -10.48
C ALA A 213 -19.73 -8.21 -11.25
N VAL A 214 -18.46 -8.36 -11.62
CA VAL A 214 -17.63 -7.33 -12.25
C VAL A 214 -16.84 -7.90 -13.40
N ASN A 215 -16.65 -7.13 -14.48
CA ASN A 215 -15.83 -7.55 -15.60
C ASN A 215 -14.79 -6.50 -16.01
N ALA A 216 -13.80 -6.91 -16.76
CA ALA A 216 -12.71 -6.04 -17.22
C ALA A 216 -13.15 -4.96 -18.21
N ARG A 217 -14.33 -5.08 -18.81
CA ARG A 217 -14.92 -4.06 -19.70
C ARG A 217 -15.51 -2.88 -18.94
N GLY A 218 -15.64 -2.98 -17.62
CA GLY A 218 -16.16 -1.92 -16.76
C GLY A 218 -17.63 -2.08 -16.41
N GLU A 219 -18.21 -3.25 -16.63
CA GLU A 219 -19.57 -3.57 -16.21
C GLU A 219 -19.56 -4.04 -14.76
N PHE A 220 -20.53 -3.56 -13.99
CA PHE A 220 -20.72 -3.88 -12.59
C PHE A 220 -22.18 -4.12 -12.29
N TRP A 221 -22.48 -5.23 -11.64
CA TRP A 221 -23.82 -5.58 -11.17
C TRP A 221 -23.73 -6.00 -9.71
N ALA A 222 -24.69 -5.61 -8.89
CA ALA A 222 -24.73 -5.96 -7.49
C ALA A 222 -26.15 -5.94 -6.93
N VAL A 223 -26.37 -6.76 -5.91
CA VAL A 223 -27.61 -6.81 -5.13
C VAL A 223 -27.29 -6.99 -3.66
N THR A 224 -28.12 -6.38 -2.81
CA THR A 224 -28.08 -6.55 -1.36
C THR A 224 -28.98 -7.69 -0.92
N TYR A 225 -28.60 -8.39 0.14
CA TYR A 225 -29.39 -9.44 0.75
C TYR A 225 -29.14 -9.51 2.25
N THR A 226 -30.05 -10.15 2.98
CA THR A 226 -29.93 -10.40 4.42
C THR A 226 -29.65 -11.88 4.69
N GLY A 227 -29.01 -12.15 5.83
CA GLY A 227 -28.68 -13.53 6.22
C GLY A 227 -27.34 -14.00 5.64
N LYS A 228 -27.09 -15.31 5.71
CA LYS A 228 -25.84 -15.93 5.21
C LYS A 228 -25.96 -16.27 3.73
N LEU A 229 -24.82 -16.26 3.02
CA LEU A 229 -24.76 -16.80 1.66
C LEU A 229 -25.12 -18.29 1.69
N ASN A 230 -26.13 -18.64 0.94
CA ASN A 230 -26.54 -20.01 0.70
C ASN A 230 -27.15 -20.13 -0.72
N ALA A 231 -27.60 -21.31 -1.09
CA ALA A 231 -28.20 -21.52 -2.40
C ALA A 231 -29.50 -20.72 -2.60
N GLU A 232 -30.26 -20.44 -1.52
CA GLU A 232 -31.50 -19.69 -1.56
C GLU A 232 -31.28 -18.20 -1.83
N SER A 233 -30.13 -17.65 -1.42
CA SER A 233 -29.73 -16.27 -1.76
C SER A 233 -29.02 -16.19 -3.09
N PHE A 234 -28.24 -17.21 -3.48
CA PHE A 234 -27.43 -17.17 -4.69
C PHE A 234 -28.24 -17.43 -5.97
N VAL A 235 -29.25 -18.31 -5.94
CA VAL A 235 -30.11 -18.54 -7.13
C VAL A 235 -30.87 -17.29 -7.55
N PRO A 236 -31.56 -16.54 -6.68
CA PRO A 236 -32.18 -15.26 -7.03
C PRO A 236 -31.18 -14.23 -7.58
N PHE A 237 -29.95 -14.18 -7.02
CA PHE A 237 -28.89 -13.35 -7.56
C PHE A 237 -28.62 -13.72 -9.04
N LEU A 238 -28.40 -15.00 -9.33
CA LEU A 238 -28.15 -15.47 -10.70
C LEU A 238 -29.33 -15.18 -11.63
N GLN A 239 -30.57 -15.33 -11.14
CA GLN A 239 -31.77 -15.04 -11.92
C GLN A 239 -31.84 -13.56 -12.32
N ASN A 240 -31.68 -12.67 -11.37
CA ASN A 240 -31.71 -11.23 -11.58
C ASN A 240 -30.53 -10.78 -12.46
N PHE A 241 -29.32 -11.30 -12.21
CA PHE A 241 -28.15 -11.01 -13.01
C PHE A 241 -28.33 -11.47 -14.46
N MET A 242 -28.75 -12.72 -14.68
CA MET A 242 -28.93 -13.26 -16.03
C MET A 242 -30.10 -12.63 -16.79
N ALA A 243 -31.10 -12.06 -16.12
CA ALA A 243 -32.15 -11.29 -16.75
C ALA A 243 -31.65 -10.02 -17.44
N THR A 244 -30.56 -9.45 -16.96
CA THR A 244 -29.90 -8.26 -17.54
C THR A 244 -28.89 -8.60 -18.65
N GLN A 245 -28.50 -9.88 -18.79
CA GLN A 245 -27.48 -10.30 -19.72
C GLN A 245 -28.08 -10.77 -21.06
N THR A 246 -27.65 -10.18 -22.15
CA THR A 246 -28.02 -10.59 -23.51
C THR A 246 -27.07 -11.63 -24.09
N GLN A 247 -25.83 -11.64 -23.63
CA GLN A 247 -24.78 -12.55 -24.11
C GLN A 247 -24.62 -13.76 -23.16
N LYS A 248 -23.91 -14.77 -23.64
CA LYS A 248 -23.44 -15.86 -22.80
C LYS A 248 -22.50 -15.32 -21.73
N VAL A 249 -22.63 -15.85 -20.52
CA VAL A 249 -21.82 -15.47 -19.36
C VAL A 249 -20.97 -16.62 -18.86
N PHE A 250 -19.70 -16.36 -18.65
CA PHE A 250 -18.79 -17.17 -17.85
C PHE A 250 -18.62 -16.47 -16.51
N LEU A 251 -19.17 -17.05 -15.45
CA LEU A 251 -19.10 -16.50 -14.10
C LEU A 251 -18.00 -17.20 -13.31
N VAL A 252 -16.98 -16.46 -12.91
CA VAL A 252 -15.88 -16.95 -12.09
C VAL A 252 -16.19 -16.65 -10.63
N VAL A 253 -16.24 -17.67 -9.80
CA VAL A 253 -16.56 -17.59 -8.36
C VAL A 253 -15.53 -18.35 -7.54
N ASP A 254 -15.54 -18.17 -6.24
CA ASP A 254 -14.76 -18.98 -5.32
C ASP A 254 -15.35 -20.40 -5.12
N GLY A 255 -14.67 -21.20 -4.31
CA GLY A 255 -15.08 -22.58 -4.02
C GLY A 255 -16.20 -22.74 -2.99
N HIS A 256 -16.92 -21.67 -2.60
CA HIS A 256 -17.95 -21.73 -1.56
C HIS A 256 -19.03 -22.80 -1.85
N PRO A 257 -19.47 -23.56 -0.85
CA PRO A 257 -20.46 -24.64 -1.04
C PRO A 257 -21.77 -24.18 -1.68
N ALA A 258 -22.21 -22.96 -1.40
CA ALA A 258 -23.43 -22.39 -2.00
C ALA A 258 -23.39 -22.39 -3.52
N HIS A 259 -22.23 -22.11 -4.14
CA HIS A 259 -22.03 -22.07 -5.58
C HIS A 259 -22.14 -23.46 -6.24
N LYS A 260 -21.91 -24.51 -5.47
CA LYS A 260 -21.93 -25.92 -5.90
C LYS A 260 -23.24 -26.64 -5.61
N ALA A 261 -24.20 -25.95 -5.01
CA ALA A 261 -25.46 -26.53 -4.59
C ALA A 261 -26.30 -27.07 -5.77
N ASN A 262 -27.10 -28.11 -5.51
CA ASN A 262 -27.92 -28.75 -6.55
C ASN A 262 -28.97 -27.81 -7.16
N SER A 263 -29.51 -26.86 -6.40
CA SER A 263 -30.44 -25.85 -6.92
C SER A 263 -29.74 -24.90 -7.91
N VAL A 264 -28.49 -24.52 -7.65
CA VAL A 264 -27.67 -23.72 -8.57
C VAL A 264 -27.40 -24.49 -9.85
N LYS A 265 -27.01 -25.76 -9.75
CA LYS A 265 -26.76 -26.63 -10.91
C LYS A 265 -28.04 -26.78 -11.79
N ARG A 266 -29.20 -27.00 -11.16
CA ARG A 266 -30.49 -27.07 -11.86
C ARG A 266 -30.82 -25.77 -12.58
N TYR A 267 -30.61 -24.63 -11.92
CA TYR A 267 -30.83 -23.34 -12.53
C TYR A 267 -29.92 -23.12 -13.75
N ILE A 268 -28.61 -23.42 -13.63
CA ILE A 268 -27.65 -23.30 -14.74
C ILE A 268 -28.08 -24.19 -15.92
N GLN A 269 -28.52 -25.43 -15.67
CA GLN A 269 -29.02 -26.33 -16.71
C GLN A 269 -30.24 -25.77 -17.42
N SER A 270 -31.16 -25.11 -16.70
CA SER A 270 -32.37 -24.48 -17.30
C SER A 270 -32.02 -23.34 -18.26
N LEU A 271 -30.87 -22.72 -18.13
CA LEU A 271 -30.38 -21.65 -19.01
C LEU A 271 -29.78 -22.14 -20.33
N LYS A 272 -29.79 -23.45 -20.59
CA LYS A 272 -29.36 -24.07 -21.87
C LYS A 272 -28.01 -23.55 -22.38
N GLY A 273 -27.04 -23.41 -21.47
CA GLY A 273 -25.66 -23.02 -21.79
C GLY A 273 -25.44 -21.51 -21.89
N ARG A 274 -26.42 -20.66 -21.53
CA ARG A 274 -26.23 -19.21 -21.43
C ARG A 274 -25.32 -18.80 -20.25
N LEU A 275 -25.26 -19.60 -19.19
CA LEU A 275 -24.42 -19.38 -18.02
C LEU A 275 -23.52 -20.60 -17.81
N GLU A 276 -22.25 -20.36 -17.58
CA GLU A 276 -21.29 -21.37 -17.11
C GLU A 276 -20.56 -20.82 -15.86
N ILE A 277 -20.42 -21.64 -14.82
CA ILE A 277 -19.66 -21.28 -13.62
C ILE A 277 -18.27 -21.92 -13.69
N HIS A 278 -17.25 -21.11 -13.37
CA HIS A 278 -15.86 -21.50 -13.26
C HIS A 278 -15.36 -21.16 -11.85
N PHE A 279 -14.52 -22.00 -11.28
CA PHE A 279 -14.05 -21.83 -9.91
C PHE A 279 -12.59 -21.36 -9.89
N LEU A 280 -12.33 -20.35 -9.06
CA LEU A 280 -10.98 -19.94 -8.69
C LEU A 280 -10.24 -21.07 -7.95
N PRO A 281 -8.92 -21.08 -7.97
CA PRO A 281 -8.13 -21.94 -7.08
C PRO A 281 -8.54 -21.76 -5.63
N PRO A 282 -8.59 -22.84 -4.85
CA PRO A 282 -8.94 -22.75 -3.42
C PRO A 282 -8.01 -21.80 -2.66
N TYR A 283 -8.55 -21.10 -1.68
CA TYR A 283 -7.82 -20.20 -0.79
C TYR A 283 -6.99 -19.12 -1.50
N ALA A 284 -7.44 -18.66 -2.66
CA ALA A 284 -6.79 -17.62 -3.44
C ALA A 284 -7.71 -16.42 -3.74
N PRO A 285 -8.26 -15.73 -2.71
CA PRO A 285 -9.16 -14.59 -2.90
C PRO A 285 -8.48 -13.42 -3.63
N ASP A 286 -7.17 -13.28 -3.47
CA ASP A 286 -6.37 -12.26 -4.15
C ASP A 286 -6.38 -12.36 -5.68
N LEU A 287 -6.82 -13.48 -6.25
CA LEU A 287 -7.06 -13.64 -7.68
C LEU A 287 -8.44 -13.09 -8.12
N ASN A 288 -9.34 -12.77 -7.18
CA ASN A 288 -10.66 -12.25 -7.50
C ASN A 288 -10.64 -10.72 -7.63
N PRO A 289 -10.86 -10.14 -8.83
CA PRO A 289 -10.95 -8.68 -8.97
C PRO A 289 -12.08 -8.05 -8.15
N ASP A 290 -13.13 -8.78 -7.82
CA ASP A 290 -14.26 -8.30 -7.03
C ASP A 290 -13.88 -7.98 -5.57
N GLU A 291 -12.83 -8.58 -5.02
CA GLU A 291 -12.24 -8.20 -3.72
C GLU A 291 -11.79 -6.73 -3.68
N PHE A 292 -11.38 -6.15 -4.82
CA PHE A 292 -11.03 -4.74 -4.92
C PHE A 292 -12.27 -3.83 -4.87
N VAL A 293 -13.42 -4.31 -5.32
CA VAL A 293 -14.71 -3.62 -5.13
C VAL A 293 -14.99 -3.50 -3.62
N TRP A 294 -14.85 -4.60 -2.89
CA TRP A 294 -15.07 -4.61 -1.44
C TRP A 294 -14.06 -3.75 -0.69
N SER A 295 -12.79 -3.80 -1.10
CA SER A 295 -11.75 -2.93 -0.55
C SER A 295 -12.09 -1.46 -0.79
N HIS A 296 -12.55 -1.10 -1.99
CA HIS A 296 -12.97 0.27 -2.31
C HIS A 296 -14.17 0.70 -1.46
N MET A 297 -15.22 -0.11 -1.37
CA MET A 297 -16.42 0.19 -0.59
C MET A 297 -16.11 0.33 0.91
N LYS A 298 -15.31 -0.58 1.47
CA LYS A 298 -14.91 -0.54 2.89
C LYS A 298 -14.04 0.69 3.19
N ASN A 299 -13.08 1.01 2.33
CA ASN A 299 -12.13 2.10 2.59
C ASN A 299 -12.66 3.50 2.26
N ASN A 300 -13.50 3.65 1.26
CA ASN A 300 -13.95 4.95 0.76
C ASN A 300 -15.44 5.23 1.02
N GLY A 301 -16.25 4.19 1.21
CA GLY A 301 -17.69 4.31 1.30
C GLY A 301 -18.28 4.14 2.70
N VAL A 302 -18.15 2.95 3.26
CA VAL A 302 -18.95 2.54 4.43
C VAL A 302 -18.19 2.68 5.74
N SER A 303 -16.96 2.14 5.84
CA SER A 303 -16.31 1.92 7.14
C SER A 303 -15.66 3.15 7.78
N LYS A 304 -15.41 4.22 7.02
CA LYS A 304 -14.79 5.46 7.55
C LYS A 304 -15.77 6.60 7.80
N LYS A 305 -17.03 6.37 7.46
CA LYS A 305 -18.05 7.43 7.56
C LYS A 305 -19.19 6.91 8.46
N PRO A 306 -19.31 7.35 9.71
CA PRO A 306 -20.44 7.01 10.54
C PRO A 306 -21.76 7.32 9.83
N LEU A 307 -22.79 6.49 10.02
CA LEU A 307 -24.11 6.79 9.49
C LEU A 307 -24.64 8.06 10.14
N LYS A 308 -25.26 8.92 9.34
CA LYS A 308 -25.98 10.09 9.84
C LYS A 308 -27.25 9.66 10.57
N THR A 309 -27.82 10.51 11.41
CA THR A 309 -28.97 10.21 12.26
C THR A 309 -30.17 9.61 11.50
N ASN A 310 -30.39 10.00 10.25
CA ASN A 310 -31.49 9.55 9.42
C ASN A 310 -31.03 8.72 8.19
N GLU A 311 -29.85 8.11 8.27
CA GLU A 311 -29.30 7.32 7.16
C GLU A 311 -29.28 5.83 7.52
N SER A 312 -29.87 4.98 6.71
CA SER A 312 -29.78 3.55 6.85
C SER A 312 -28.52 3.00 6.20
N LEU A 313 -28.02 1.85 6.70
CA LEU A 313 -26.92 1.13 6.07
C LEU A 313 -27.25 0.77 4.61
N GLN A 314 -28.50 0.36 4.36
CA GLN A 314 -28.99 0.05 3.01
C GLN A 314 -28.80 1.24 2.08
N SER A 315 -29.31 2.42 2.43
CA SER A 315 -29.24 3.60 1.57
C SER A 315 -27.78 4.05 1.32
N ARG A 316 -26.89 3.83 2.32
CA ARG A 316 -25.47 4.09 2.18
C ARG A 316 -24.82 3.13 1.18
N ILE A 317 -25.12 1.85 1.30
CA ILE A 317 -24.58 0.80 0.41
C ILE A 317 -25.10 1.03 -1.02
N ASP A 318 -26.41 1.23 -1.21
CA ASP A 318 -27.01 1.45 -2.53
C ASP A 318 -26.39 2.65 -3.26
N ARG A 319 -26.14 3.75 -2.54
CA ARG A 319 -25.44 4.91 -3.10
C ARG A 319 -24.01 4.57 -3.54
N ASN A 320 -23.27 3.79 -2.78
CA ASN A 320 -21.93 3.36 -3.16
C ASN A 320 -21.94 2.41 -4.35
N LEU A 321 -22.85 1.45 -4.39
CA LEU A 321 -23.03 0.53 -5.51
C LEU A 321 -23.38 1.29 -6.81
N ASN A 322 -24.28 2.27 -6.73
CA ASN A 322 -24.63 3.11 -7.88
C ASN A 322 -23.43 3.93 -8.36
N ASN A 323 -22.66 4.54 -7.43
CA ASN A 323 -21.44 5.27 -7.80
C ASN A 323 -20.40 4.40 -8.52
N ILE A 324 -20.29 3.12 -8.15
CA ILE A 324 -19.40 2.18 -8.84
C ILE A 324 -19.97 1.83 -10.21
N ARG A 325 -21.28 1.54 -10.29
CA ARG A 325 -21.98 1.20 -11.54
C ARG A 325 -21.87 2.31 -12.57
N ASP A 326 -22.02 3.56 -12.14
CA ASP A 326 -21.97 4.74 -13.00
C ASP A 326 -20.55 5.16 -13.38
N ASN A 327 -19.53 4.41 -12.91
CA ASN A 327 -18.12 4.70 -13.18
C ASN A 327 -17.37 3.50 -13.78
N PRO A 328 -17.53 3.19 -15.06
CA PRO A 328 -16.83 2.08 -15.71
C PRO A 328 -15.29 2.19 -15.65
N LYS A 329 -14.75 3.41 -15.58
CA LYS A 329 -13.28 3.62 -15.40
C LYS A 329 -12.80 3.11 -14.05
N LEU A 330 -13.58 3.34 -12.99
CA LEU A 330 -13.30 2.83 -11.66
C LEU A 330 -13.34 1.30 -11.67
N VAL A 331 -14.38 0.69 -12.29
CA VAL A 331 -14.50 -0.77 -12.39
C VAL A 331 -13.28 -1.38 -13.11
N LYS A 332 -12.88 -0.79 -14.25
CA LYS A 332 -11.66 -1.22 -14.97
C LYS A 332 -10.40 -1.13 -14.11
N SER A 333 -10.33 -0.16 -13.19
CA SER A 333 -9.15 -0.01 -12.32
C SER A 333 -8.98 -1.16 -11.33
N PHE A 334 -10.05 -1.85 -10.97
CA PHE A 334 -9.98 -3.03 -10.09
C PHE A 334 -9.22 -4.21 -10.72
N PHE A 335 -9.03 -4.22 -12.02
CA PHE A 335 -8.27 -5.22 -12.76
C PHE A 335 -6.79 -4.83 -12.99
N GLN A 336 -6.31 -3.72 -12.41
CA GLN A 336 -4.94 -3.24 -12.63
C GLN A 336 -3.93 -3.74 -11.59
N ALA A 337 -4.38 -4.27 -10.47
CA ALA A 337 -3.49 -4.78 -9.42
C ALA A 337 -2.73 -6.02 -9.91
N ASN A 338 -1.48 -6.17 -9.48
CA ASN A 338 -0.59 -7.25 -9.93
C ASN A 338 -1.19 -8.65 -9.77
N SER A 339 -2.00 -8.87 -8.72
CA SER A 339 -2.63 -10.17 -8.45
C SER A 339 -3.79 -10.51 -9.38
N VAL A 340 -4.38 -9.55 -10.06
CA VAL A 340 -5.57 -9.72 -10.92
C VAL A 340 -5.35 -9.25 -12.36
N VAL A 341 -4.15 -8.77 -12.68
CA VAL A 341 -3.81 -8.27 -14.03
C VAL A 341 -3.98 -9.34 -15.11
N TYR A 342 -3.92 -10.62 -14.74
CA TYR A 342 -4.18 -11.75 -15.63
C TYR A 342 -5.60 -11.73 -16.21
N ALA A 343 -6.56 -11.14 -15.47
CA ALA A 343 -7.97 -11.03 -15.83
C ALA A 343 -8.31 -9.76 -16.65
N LYS A 344 -7.33 -8.92 -16.95
CA LYS A 344 -7.48 -7.74 -17.79
C LYS A 344 -7.72 -8.14 -19.24
N ASP A 345 -8.66 -7.44 -19.93
CA ASP A 345 -8.93 -7.61 -21.37
C ASP A 345 -7.75 -7.15 -22.25
#